data_1966d89e485aca1d9c28982b9c3a323a
#
_entry.id   1966d89e485aca1d9c28982b9c3a323a
#
_cell.length_a   1.000
_cell.length_b   1.000
_cell.length_c   1.000
_cell.angle_alpha   90.00
_cell.angle_beta   90.00
_cell.angle_gamma   90.00
#
_symmetry.space_group_name_H-M   'P 1'
#
loop_
_entity.id
_entity.type
_entity.pdbx_description
1 polymer ?
#
loop_
_entity_poly.entity_id
_entity_poly.type
_entity_poly.pdbx_seq_one_letter_code
_entity_poly.pdbx_strand_id
1 'polypeptide(L)'
;MKTNQWIRLGLFALATTVALPAVAQRKRPAKGKVTKVVITQPKAGNYRIDGMAPADANGQWVYLYKPSGQGASDSVQIANGRFTLERAVAEDGLIAHLVIPRSYNLSFIPEEGIIKADLAAIAATGTALNDLHAQKAKTREALETETRGRLKAIRTDKNLDDKAKEEAQEKIVNEFYGKIKPLAEADLKEHSNDAIGLIALQTLLGMEDVNVAKAEALLQQAGDRLRAEESITKMVARLRRVEATQAGAQFVDFEGVDDANKAVRLSDYVGKGHYVLVDFWA
;
A
#
# COMPACT_ATOMS: atom_id res chain seq x y z
N MET A 1 25.78 -14.13 22.34
CA MET A 1 25.34 -14.67 21.02
C MET A 1 24.39 -13.64 20.45
N LYS A 2 24.88 -12.84 19.48
CA LYS A 2 24.07 -11.84 18.80
C LYS A 2 23.26 -12.59 17.73
N THR A 3 21.96 -12.57 17.89
CA THR A 3 20.99 -13.08 16.90
C THR A 3 21.11 -12.26 15.63
N ASN A 4 21.52 -12.89 14.55
CA ASN A 4 21.47 -12.33 13.20
C ASN A 4 20.00 -12.05 12.85
N GLN A 5 19.55 -10.85 13.11
CA GLN A 5 18.35 -10.33 12.46
C GLN A 5 18.70 -10.13 10.99
N TRP A 6 18.25 -11.01 10.15
CA TRP A 6 18.24 -10.82 8.71
C TRP A 6 17.43 -9.57 8.43
N ILE A 7 18.15 -8.48 8.15
CA ILE A 7 17.55 -7.25 7.62
C ILE A 7 16.88 -7.66 6.32
N ARG A 8 15.57 -7.92 6.40
CA ARG A 8 14.71 -7.99 5.23
C ARG A 8 14.67 -6.58 4.68
N LEU A 9 15.61 -6.27 3.78
CA LEU A 9 15.60 -5.11 2.90
C LEU A 9 14.38 -5.23 1.96
N GLY A 10 13.19 -5.21 2.55
CA GLY A 10 12.01 -4.85 1.84
C GLY A 10 12.08 -3.34 1.63
N LEU A 11 12.70 -2.89 0.53
CA LEU A 11 12.23 -1.68 -0.09
C LEU A 11 10.74 -1.92 -0.32
N PHE A 12 9.92 -1.46 0.64
CA PHE A 12 8.49 -1.39 0.46
C PHE A 12 8.28 -0.42 -0.71
N ALA A 13 8.28 -0.99 -1.94
CA ALA A 13 7.38 -0.43 -2.90
C ALA A 13 6.03 -0.49 -2.18
N LEU A 14 5.51 0.66 -1.76
CA LEU A 14 4.10 0.88 -1.56
C LEU A 14 3.42 0.87 -2.96
N ALA A 15 3.75 -0.13 -3.77
CA ALA A 15 2.77 -0.77 -4.59
C ALA A 15 1.90 -1.49 -3.57
N THR A 16 0.77 -0.91 -3.21
CA THR A 16 -0.32 -1.63 -2.59
C THR A 16 -0.64 -2.79 -3.55
N THR A 17 0.11 -3.88 -3.43
CA THR A 17 -0.27 -5.14 -4.05
C THR A 17 -1.51 -5.57 -3.29
N VAL A 18 -2.66 -5.10 -3.77
CA VAL A 18 -3.91 -5.75 -3.48
C VAL A 18 -3.73 -7.17 -3.98
N ALA A 19 -3.56 -8.11 -3.05
CA ALA A 19 -3.64 -9.53 -3.37
C ALA A 19 -5.02 -9.74 -3.98
N LEU A 20 -5.08 -9.86 -5.30
CA LEU A 20 -6.33 -10.06 -6.02
C LEU A 20 -6.86 -11.44 -5.62
N PRO A 21 -8.05 -11.53 -5.01
CA PRO A 21 -8.72 -12.81 -4.88
C PRO A 21 -8.94 -13.39 -6.28
N ALA A 22 -8.82 -14.71 -6.41
CA ALA A 22 -9.09 -15.43 -7.66
C ALA A 22 -10.44 -15.00 -8.22
N VAL A 23 -10.44 -14.38 -9.40
CA VAL A 23 -11.64 -13.86 -10.05
C VAL A 23 -12.53 -15.05 -10.43
N ALA A 24 -13.58 -15.29 -9.68
CA ALA A 24 -14.67 -16.14 -10.11
C ALA A 24 -15.30 -15.52 -11.36
N GLN A 25 -15.34 -16.29 -12.46
CA GLN A 25 -15.93 -15.88 -13.73
C GLN A 25 -17.41 -15.47 -13.50
N ARG A 26 -17.69 -14.17 -13.46
CA ARG A 26 -19.05 -13.64 -13.53
C ARG A 26 -19.43 -13.38 -14.99
N LYS A 27 -20.70 -13.70 -15.33
CA LYS A 27 -21.32 -13.53 -16.65
C LYS A 27 -21.06 -12.14 -17.23
N ARG A 28 -20.67 -12.10 -18.51
CA ARG A 28 -20.45 -10.89 -19.31
C ARG A 28 -21.68 -9.98 -19.28
N PRO A 29 -21.56 -8.69 -18.95
CA PRO A 29 -22.62 -7.73 -19.21
C PRO A 29 -22.76 -7.47 -20.72
N ALA A 30 -23.96 -7.06 -21.15
CA ALA A 30 -24.34 -6.88 -22.54
C ALA A 30 -23.53 -5.77 -23.24
N LYS A 31 -23.35 -5.91 -24.58
CA LYS A 31 -22.62 -4.99 -25.46
C LYS A 31 -23.11 -3.55 -25.32
N GLY A 32 -22.22 -2.65 -24.80
CA GLY A 32 -22.44 -1.20 -24.74
C GLY A 32 -22.23 -0.54 -26.11
N LYS A 33 -23.06 0.47 -26.43
CA LYS A 33 -22.97 1.31 -27.63
C LYS A 33 -21.75 2.23 -27.55
N VAL A 34 -20.99 2.34 -28.63
CA VAL A 34 -19.92 3.32 -28.82
C VAL A 34 -20.55 4.72 -28.91
N THR A 35 -20.38 5.54 -27.88
CA THR A 35 -20.89 6.93 -27.86
C THR A 35 -19.73 7.89 -28.14
N LYS A 36 -19.95 8.86 -29.02
CA LYS A 36 -19.05 9.99 -29.27
C LYS A 36 -18.82 10.74 -27.96
N VAL A 37 -17.57 10.83 -27.51
CA VAL A 37 -17.22 11.57 -26.29
C VAL A 37 -17.37 13.06 -26.54
N VAL A 38 -18.43 13.66 -26.05
CA VAL A 38 -18.53 15.11 -25.84
C VAL A 38 -17.82 15.40 -24.52
N ILE A 39 -16.83 16.28 -24.54
CA ILE A 39 -16.11 16.68 -23.31
C ILE A 39 -17.02 17.58 -22.51
N THR A 40 -17.93 17.00 -21.75
CA THR A 40 -18.73 17.69 -20.74
C THR A 40 -18.08 17.50 -19.37
N GLN A 41 -18.13 18.54 -18.54
CA GLN A 41 -17.71 18.39 -17.13
C GLN A 41 -18.58 17.33 -16.45
N PRO A 42 -18.02 16.51 -15.51
CA PRO A 42 -18.82 15.59 -14.73
C PRO A 42 -19.86 16.37 -13.89
N LYS A 43 -20.88 15.66 -13.42
CA LYS A 43 -21.85 16.25 -12.48
C LYS A 43 -21.14 16.69 -11.20
N ALA A 44 -21.67 17.70 -10.53
CA ALA A 44 -21.15 18.14 -9.23
C ALA A 44 -21.11 16.96 -8.24
N GLY A 45 -20.00 16.84 -7.51
CA GLY A 45 -19.72 15.71 -6.62
C GLY A 45 -19.21 14.45 -7.31
N ASN A 46 -19.07 14.44 -8.66
CA ASN A 46 -18.54 13.34 -9.44
C ASN A 46 -17.12 13.64 -9.94
N TYR A 47 -16.38 12.58 -10.19
CA TYR A 47 -15.20 12.60 -11.05
C TYR A 47 -15.47 11.83 -12.35
N ARG A 48 -14.73 12.18 -13.40
CA ARG A 48 -14.67 11.41 -14.62
C ARG A 48 -13.22 11.04 -14.92
N ILE A 49 -12.99 9.78 -15.21
CA ILE A 49 -11.69 9.30 -15.69
C ILE A 49 -11.71 9.36 -17.21
N ASP A 50 -10.79 10.12 -17.79
CA ASP A 50 -10.43 10.09 -19.21
C ASP A 50 -9.12 9.29 -19.33
N GLY A 51 -9.25 7.98 -19.61
CA GLY A 51 -8.16 7.03 -19.56
C GLY A 51 -7.50 6.78 -20.92
N MET A 52 -6.19 6.63 -20.92
CA MET A 52 -5.38 6.14 -22.01
C MET A 52 -4.76 4.79 -21.62
N ALA A 53 -4.74 3.85 -22.57
CA ALA A 53 -4.16 2.54 -22.38
C ALA A 53 -3.23 2.20 -23.56
N PRO A 54 -2.18 1.38 -23.36
CA PRO A 54 -1.32 0.89 -24.42
C PRO A 54 -2.11 0.10 -25.46
N ALA A 55 -1.56 0.02 -26.69
CA ALA A 55 -2.23 -0.62 -27.81
C ALA A 55 -2.54 -2.11 -27.59
N ASP A 56 -1.70 -2.82 -26.85
CA ASP A 56 -1.84 -4.22 -26.49
C ASP A 56 -2.96 -4.48 -25.46
N ALA A 57 -3.40 -3.45 -24.76
CA ALA A 57 -4.53 -3.50 -23.83
C ALA A 57 -5.90 -3.26 -24.53
N ASN A 58 -5.93 -2.96 -25.83
CA ASN A 58 -7.17 -2.67 -26.53
C ASN A 58 -8.13 -3.89 -26.50
N GLY A 59 -9.40 -3.63 -26.19
CA GLY A 59 -10.42 -4.68 -26.00
C GLY A 59 -10.41 -5.35 -24.62
N GLN A 60 -9.41 -5.10 -23.77
CA GLN A 60 -9.39 -5.57 -22.39
C GLN A 60 -10.32 -4.74 -21.51
N TRP A 61 -10.61 -5.25 -20.29
CA TRP A 61 -11.40 -4.57 -19.29
C TRP A 61 -10.49 -3.90 -18.26
N VAL A 62 -10.75 -2.62 -17.98
CA VAL A 62 -10.23 -1.91 -16.81
C VAL A 62 -11.24 -2.06 -15.69
N TYR A 63 -10.80 -2.53 -14.55
CA TYR A 63 -11.60 -2.68 -13.35
C TYR A 63 -11.24 -1.60 -12.34
N LEU A 64 -12.26 -1.01 -11.71
CA LEU A 64 -12.10 -0.09 -10.60
C LEU A 64 -12.19 -0.85 -9.28
N TYR A 65 -11.18 -0.72 -8.43
CA TYR A 65 -11.15 -1.29 -7.09
C TYR A 65 -11.03 -0.20 -6.03
N LYS A 66 -11.74 -0.42 -4.92
CA LYS A 66 -11.57 0.34 -3.68
C LYS A 66 -10.56 -0.39 -2.78
N PRO A 67 -9.81 0.30 -1.90
CA PRO A 67 -8.84 -0.33 -1.01
C PRO A 67 -9.45 -1.39 -0.07
N SER A 68 -10.69 -1.14 0.38
CA SER A 68 -11.44 -2.03 1.28
C SER A 68 -12.42 -2.97 0.57
N GLY A 69 -12.49 -2.94 -0.77
CA GLY A 69 -13.50 -3.65 -1.54
C GLY A 69 -13.19 -5.13 -1.78
N GLN A 70 -14.20 -5.98 -1.59
CA GLN A 70 -14.17 -7.36 -2.04
C GLN A 70 -14.60 -7.42 -3.53
N GLY A 71 -13.68 -7.18 -4.44
CA GLY A 71 -13.92 -7.20 -5.89
C GLY A 71 -13.99 -5.80 -6.52
N ALA A 72 -14.13 -5.78 -7.83
CA ALA A 72 -14.27 -4.54 -8.59
C ALA A 72 -15.61 -3.86 -8.30
N SER A 73 -15.57 -2.56 -8.06
CA SER A 73 -16.77 -1.73 -7.87
C SER A 73 -17.38 -1.29 -9.20
N ASP A 74 -16.57 -1.25 -10.27
CA ASP A 74 -17.00 -0.92 -11.63
C ASP A 74 -16.01 -1.46 -12.67
N SER A 75 -16.37 -1.39 -13.95
CA SER A 75 -15.48 -1.77 -15.04
C SER A 75 -15.87 -1.13 -16.37
N VAL A 76 -14.87 -0.90 -17.22
CA VAL A 76 -15.05 -0.34 -18.57
C VAL A 76 -14.13 -1.04 -19.56
N GLN A 77 -14.58 -1.22 -20.80
CA GLN A 77 -13.78 -1.83 -21.85
C GLN A 77 -12.96 -0.77 -22.61
N ILE A 78 -11.69 -1.07 -22.87
CA ILE A 78 -10.81 -0.21 -23.65
C ILE A 78 -11.20 -0.29 -25.12
N ALA A 79 -11.45 0.87 -25.75
CA ALA A 79 -11.73 1.00 -27.16
C ALA A 79 -10.80 2.03 -27.80
N ASN A 80 -10.06 1.64 -28.84
CA ASN A 80 -9.09 2.50 -29.52
C ASN A 80 -8.05 3.12 -28.56
N GLY A 81 -7.55 2.34 -27.60
CA GLY A 81 -6.58 2.77 -26.59
C GLY A 81 -7.14 3.77 -25.58
N ARG A 82 -8.47 3.91 -25.45
CA ARG A 82 -9.11 4.86 -24.52
C ARG A 82 -10.24 4.19 -23.74
N PHE A 83 -10.53 4.75 -22.56
CA PHE A 83 -11.69 4.38 -21.76
C PHE A 83 -12.17 5.60 -20.96
N THR A 84 -13.44 5.59 -20.59
CA THR A 84 -14.04 6.65 -19.78
C THR A 84 -14.95 6.03 -18.73
N LEU A 85 -14.87 6.54 -17.49
CA LEU A 85 -15.67 6.09 -16.37
C LEU A 85 -16.04 7.32 -15.51
N GLU A 86 -17.31 7.47 -15.13
CA GLU A 86 -17.78 8.55 -14.26
C GLU A 86 -18.45 7.99 -13.01
N ARG A 87 -18.09 8.55 -11.83
CA ARG A 87 -18.59 8.09 -10.55
C ARG A 87 -18.67 9.23 -9.53
N ALA A 88 -19.46 9.02 -8.47
CA ALA A 88 -19.47 9.92 -7.32
C ALA A 88 -18.21 9.76 -6.46
N VAL A 89 -17.58 10.87 -6.08
CA VAL A 89 -16.39 10.89 -5.23
C VAL A 89 -16.63 10.14 -3.91
N ALA A 90 -17.80 10.30 -3.31
CA ALA A 90 -18.15 9.68 -2.03
C ALA A 90 -18.17 8.14 -2.04
N GLU A 91 -18.22 7.51 -3.21
CA GLU A 91 -18.33 6.06 -3.34
C GLU A 91 -16.98 5.31 -3.25
N ASP A 92 -15.87 5.98 -3.55
CA ASP A 92 -14.61 5.30 -3.86
C ASP A 92 -13.48 5.52 -2.85
N GLY A 93 -13.75 6.19 -1.72
CA GLY A 93 -12.79 6.37 -0.63
C GLY A 93 -11.74 7.44 -0.92
N LEU A 94 -10.59 7.37 -0.24
CA LEU A 94 -9.49 8.32 -0.40
C LEU A 94 -8.56 7.96 -1.58
N ILE A 95 -8.39 6.67 -1.84
CA ILE A 95 -7.56 6.15 -2.95
C ILE A 95 -8.37 5.06 -3.64
N ALA A 96 -8.29 4.99 -4.96
CA ALA A 96 -8.86 3.92 -5.76
C ALA A 96 -7.85 3.42 -6.80
N HIS A 97 -8.13 2.28 -7.41
CA HIS A 97 -7.20 1.62 -8.33
C HIS A 97 -7.90 1.27 -9.64
N LEU A 98 -7.25 1.60 -10.75
CA LEU A 98 -7.59 1.09 -12.07
C LEU A 98 -6.69 -0.10 -12.39
N VAL A 99 -7.27 -1.25 -12.61
CA VAL A 99 -6.53 -2.50 -12.76
C VAL A 99 -6.90 -3.21 -14.06
N ILE A 100 -5.90 -3.55 -14.85
CA ILE A 100 -6.00 -4.62 -15.85
C ILE A 100 -5.27 -5.83 -15.26
N PRO A 101 -5.95 -6.96 -15.00
CA PRO A 101 -5.36 -8.10 -14.33
C PRO A 101 -4.05 -8.56 -14.98
N ARG A 102 -3.02 -8.74 -14.18
CA ARG A 102 -1.67 -9.18 -14.57
C ARG A 102 -0.86 -8.21 -15.45
N SER A 103 -1.40 -7.03 -15.76
CA SER A 103 -0.74 -6.08 -16.67
C SER A 103 -0.53 -4.71 -16.06
N TYR A 104 -1.58 -4.04 -15.59
CA TYR A 104 -1.51 -2.64 -15.14
C TYR A 104 -2.27 -2.44 -13.83
N ASN A 105 -1.70 -1.61 -12.97
CA ASN A 105 -2.34 -1.15 -11.74
C ASN A 105 -1.96 0.33 -11.53
N LEU A 106 -2.94 1.20 -11.63
CA LEU A 106 -2.80 2.64 -11.43
C LEU A 106 -3.63 3.09 -10.24
N SER A 107 -2.98 3.62 -9.22
CA SER A 107 -3.65 4.28 -8.10
C SER A 107 -3.99 5.72 -8.47
N PHE A 108 -5.16 6.18 -8.06
CA PHE A 108 -5.59 7.56 -8.23
C PHE A 108 -6.42 8.03 -7.04
N ILE A 109 -6.58 9.33 -6.93
CA ILE A 109 -7.37 9.97 -5.86
C ILE A 109 -8.73 10.35 -6.44
N PRO A 110 -9.84 9.74 -5.96
CA PRO A 110 -11.18 10.18 -6.32
C PRO A 110 -11.43 11.63 -5.86
N GLU A 111 -11.42 12.55 -6.82
CA GLU A 111 -11.53 13.99 -6.61
C GLU A 111 -12.39 14.60 -7.70
N GLU A 112 -13.31 15.49 -7.34
CA GLU A 112 -14.24 16.13 -8.30
C GLU A 112 -13.51 16.74 -9.49
N GLY A 113 -13.97 16.44 -10.70
CA GLY A 113 -13.39 16.94 -11.93
C GLY A 113 -13.00 15.84 -12.92
N ILE A 114 -12.08 16.15 -13.83
CA ILE A 114 -11.61 15.24 -14.86
C ILE A 114 -10.23 14.72 -14.49
N ILE A 115 -10.16 13.42 -14.19
CA ILE A 115 -8.92 12.71 -13.91
C ILE A 115 -8.40 12.08 -15.21
N LYS A 116 -7.20 12.47 -15.62
CA LYS A 116 -6.50 11.89 -16.77
C LYS A 116 -5.68 10.72 -16.29
N ALA A 117 -6.06 9.51 -16.66
CA ALA A 117 -5.36 8.29 -16.30
C ALA A 117 -4.54 7.77 -17.47
N ASP A 118 -3.22 7.62 -17.31
CA ASP A 118 -2.33 6.98 -18.28
C ASP A 118 -1.82 5.67 -17.70
N LEU A 119 -2.32 4.55 -18.22
CA LEU A 119 -1.94 3.22 -17.73
C LEU A 119 -0.50 2.85 -18.09
N ALA A 120 0.03 3.37 -19.21
CA ALA A 120 1.40 3.09 -19.61
C ALA A 120 2.42 3.86 -18.75
N ALA A 121 2.11 5.11 -18.44
CA ALA A 121 2.93 5.96 -17.57
C ALA A 121 2.68 5.69 -16.07
N ILE A 122 1.65 4.91 -15.72
CA ILE A 122 1.18 4.68 -14.35
C ILE A 122 0.97 6.01 -13.62
N ALA A 123 0.27 6.94 -14.26
CA ALA A 123 0.07 8.29 -13.77
C ALA A 123 -1.39 8.74 -13.86
N ALA A 124 -1.89 9.37 -12.80
CA ALA A 124 -3.16 10.06 -12.77
C ALA A 124 -2.91 11.56 -12.52
N THR A 125 -3.56 12.44 -13.29
CA THR A 125 -3.39 13.90 -13.25
C THR A 125 -4.71 14.60 -13.60
N GLY A 126 -4.72 15.92 -13.56
CA GLY A 126 -5.83 16.76 -14.04
C GLY A 126 -6.77 17.27 -12.95
N THR A 127 -6.54 16.87 -11.71
CA THR A 127 -7.17 17.45 -10.51
C THR A 127 -6.08 17.74 -9.47
N ALA A 128 -6.36 18.63 -8.52
CA ALA A 128 -5.32 19.19 -7.64
C ALA A 128 -4.54 18.12 -6.85
N LEU A 129 -5.26 17.18 -6.21
CA LEU A 129 -4.62 16.14 -5.42
C LEU A 129 -3.93 15.09 -6.31
N ASN A 130 -4.47 14.75 -7.47
CA ASN A 130 -3.80 13.84 -8.41
C ASN A 130 -2.53 14.46 -8.99
N ASP A 131 -2.53 15.75 -9.34
CA ASP A 131 -1.34 16.45 -9.82
C ASP A 131 -0.27 16.52 -8.73
N LEU A 132 -0.65 16.84 -7.50
CA LEU A 132 0.26 16.85 -6.35
C LEU A 132 0.82 15.44 -6.07
N HIS A 133 -0.03 14.42 -6.09
CA HIS A 133 0.39 13.02 -5.93
C HIS A 133 1.40 12.60 -7.00
N ALA A 134 1.13 12.92 -8.27
CA ALA A 134 2.04 12.62 -9.37
C ALA A 134 3.40 13.34 -9.23
N GLN A 135 3.41 14.58 -8.75
CA GLN A 135 4.64 15.33 -8.48
C GLN A 135 5.45 14.67 -7.35
N LYS A 136 4.79 14.32 -6.23
CA LYS A 136 5.43 13.66 -5.08
C LYS A 136 5.95 12.27 -5.44
N ALA A 137 5.18 11.51 -6.24
CA ALA A 137 5.59 10.21 -6.75
C ALA A 137 6.88 10.27 -7.57
N LYS A 138 7.05 11.25 -8.44
CA LYS A 138 8.31 11.47 -9.20
C LYS A 138 9.50 11.74 -8.30
N THR A 139 9.32 12.57 -7.26
CA THR A 139 10.39 12.84 -6.29
C THR A 139 10.80 11.58 -5.55
N ARG A 140 9.84 10.79 -5.12
CA ARG A 140 10.07 9.51 -4.44
C ARG A 140 10.74 8.49 -5.36
N GLU A 141 10.27 8.34 -6.59
CA GLU A 141 10.85 7.44 -7.59
C GLU A 141 12.31 7.75 -7.88
N ALA A 142 12.67 9.04 -7.97
CA ALA A 142 14.06 9.46 -8.15
C ALA A 142 14.94 9.01 -6.97
N LEU A 143 14.48 9.21 -5.71
CA LEU A 143 15.18 8.76 -4.51
C LEU A 143 15.30 7.23 -4.45
N GLU A 144 14.23 6.50 -4.79
CA GLU A 144 14.23 5.03 -4.82
C GLU A 144 15.16 4.48 -5.89
N THR A 145 15.22 5.13 -7.06
CA THR A 145 16.09 4.72 -8.17
C THR A 145 17.55 4.93 -7.83
N GLU A 146 17.90 6.09 -7.25
CA GLU A 146 19.24 6.36 -6.72
C GLU A 146 19.64 5.32 -5.67
N THR A 147 18.76 5.07 -4.70
CA THR A 147 19.00 4.13 -3.60
C THR A 147 19.20 2.70 -4.12
N ARG A 148 18.34 2.23 -5.03
CA ARG A 148 18.47 0.90 -5.67
C ARG A 148 19.78 0.76 -6.44
N GLY A 149 20.20 1.80 -7.16
CA GLY A 149 21.48 1.82 -7.86
C GLY A 149 22.66 1.66 -6.91
N ARG A 150 22.67 2.41 -5.81
CA ARG A 150 23.71 2.34 -4.77
C ARG A 150 23.74 0.96 -4.07
N LEU A 151 22.58 0.45 -3.69
CA LEU A 151 22.48 -0.90 -3.07
C LEU A 151 22.96 -2.00 -4.01
N LYS A 152 22.63 -1.91 -5.32
CA LYS A 152 23.13 -2.86 -6.32
C LYS A 152 24.65 -2.80 -6.42
N ALA A 153 25.24 -1.61 -6.44
CA ALA A 153 26.69 -1.42 -6.51
C ALA A 153 27.39 -2.10 -5.31
N ILE A 154 26.91 -1.89 -4.09
CA ILE A 154 27.45 -2.51 -2.87
C ILE A 154 27.34 -4.05 -2.94
N ARG A 155 26.18 -4.59 -3.35
CA ARG A 155 25.99 -6.05 -3.45
C ARG A 155 26.96 -6.73 -4.42
N THR A 156 27.30 -6.04 -5.51
CA THR A 156 28.16 -6.58 -6.56
C THR A 156 29.64 -6.25 -6.38
N ASP A 157 30.01 -5.45 -5.38
CA ASP A 157 31.40 -5.12 -5.08
C ASP A 157 32.13 -6.35 -4.53
N LYS A 158 33.15 -6.78 -5.25
CA LYS A 158 33.98 -7.94 -4.90
C LYS A 158 35.09 -7.61 -3.89
N ASN A 159 35.32 -6.32 -3.63
CA ASN A 159 36.36 -5.85 -2.70
C ASN A 159 35.84 -5.72 -1.27
N LEU A 160 34.53 -5.80 -1.06
CA LEU A 160 33.89 -5.74 0.25
C LEU A 160 33.56 -7.14 0.74
N ASP A 161 33.91 -7.43 1.98
CA ASP A 161 33.41 -8.61 2.68
C ASP A 161 31.94 -8.46 3.06
N ASP A 162 31.30 -9.52 3.56
CA ASP A 162 29.87 -9.52 3.86
C ASP A 162 29.49 -8.53 4.95
N LYS A 163 30.36 -8.31 5.94
CA LYS A 163 30.14 -7.35 7.02
C LYS A 163 30.18 -5.90 6.52
N ALA A 164 31.19 -5.57 5.71
CA ALA A 164 31.31 -4.24 5.10
C ALA A 164 30.15 -3.94 4.14
N LYS A 165 29.65 -4.97 3.43
CA LYS A 165 28.44 -4.82 2.60
C LYS A 165 27.21 -4.54 3.45
N GLU A 166 27.01 -5.26 4.55
CA GLU A 166 25.87 -5.06 5.46
C GLU A 166 25.88 -3.64 6.03
N GLU A 167 27.01 -3.18 6.58
CA GLU A 167 27.16 -1.83 7.12
C GLU A 167 26.91 -0.73 6.06
N ALA A 168 27.43 -0.92 4.84
CA ALA A 168 27.23 0.03 3.75
C ALA A 168 25.77 0.07 3.26
N GLN A 169 25.08 -1.08 3.21
CA GLN A 169 23.66 -1.15 2.85
C GLN A 169 22.80 -0.51 3.91
N GLU A 170 23.03 -0.77 5.20
CA GLU A 170 22.34 -0.15 6.31
C GLU A 170 22.44 1.39 6.24
N LYS A 171 23.65 1.90 6.01
CA LYS A 171 23.88 3.34 5.83
C LYS A 171 23.05 3.93 4.70
N ILE A 172 23.02 3.27 3.54
CA ILE A 172 22.24 3.73 2.37
C ILE A 172 20.75 3.76 2.67
N VAL A 173 20.22 2.74 3.36
CA VAL A 173 18.82 2.65 3.77
C VAL A 173 18.47 3.73 4.77
N ASN A 174 19.33 3.98 5.76
CA ASN A 174 19.14 5.04 6.75
C ASN A 174 19.14 6.44 6.10
N GLU A 175 20.01 6.67 5.12
CA GLU A 175 20.02 7.92 4.34
C GLU A 175 18.71 8.10 3.54
N PHE A 176 18.18 7.03 2.95
CA PHE A 176 16.90 7.07 2.24
C PHE A 176 15.74 7.43 3.17
N TYR A 177 15.62 6.75 4.30
CA TYR A 177 14.57 7.06 5.28
C TYR A 177 14.75 8.46 5.90
N GLY A 178 15.98 8.91 6.10
CA GLY A 178 16.27 10.27 6.52
C GLY A 178 15.79 11.35 5.55
N LYS A 179 15.71 11.05 4.24
CA LYS A 179 15.15 11.94 3.22
C LYS A 179 13.60 11.82 3.13
N ILE A 180 13.05 10.61 3.24
CA ILE A 180 11.60 10.36 3.08
C ILE A 180 10.81 10.81 4.30
N LYS A 181 11.31 10.59 5.51
CA LYS A 181 10.60 10.90 6.75
C LYS A 181 10.14 12.36 6.85
N PRO A 182 11.02 13.37 6.70
CA PRO A 182 10.60 14.77 6.79
C PRO A 182 9.60 15.17 5.71
N LEU A 183 9.67 14.57 4.53
CA LEU A 183 8.68 14.80 3.47
C LEU A 183 7.30 14.26 3.88
N ALA A 184 7.25 13.04 4.42
CA ALA A 184 6.00 12.45 4.88
C ALA A 184 5.43 13.19 6.12
N GLU A 185 6.28 13.65 7.05
CA GLU A 185 5.84 14.46 8.21
C GLU A 185 5.23 15.80 7.75
N ALA A 186 5.84 16.47 6.77
CA ALA A 186 5.30 17.70 6.21
C ALA A 186 3.96 17.43 5.50
N ASP A 187 3.86 16.34 4.71
CA ASP A 187 2.65 15.95 4.01
C ASP A 187 1.51 15.62 4.99
N LEU A 188 1.76 14.88 6.05
CA LEU A 188 0.75 14.58 7.07
C LEU A 188 0.24 15.85 7.76
N LYS A 189 1.13 16.79 8.04
CA LYS A 189 0.78 18.07 8.68
C LYS A 189 -0.10 18.93 7.77
N GLU A 190 0.21 19.02 6.48
CA GLU A 190 -0.51 19.85 5.51
C GLU A 190 -1.82 19.20 5.05
N HIS A 191 -1.82 17.88 4.95
CA HIS A 191 -2.89 17.06 4.39
C HIS A 191 -3.50 16.09 5.42
N SER A 192 -3.77 16.56 6.62
CA SER A 192 -4.15 15.69 7.75
C SER A 192 -5.45 14.89 7.55
N ASN A 193 -6.24 15.15 6.50
CA ASN A 193 -7.56 14.52 6.32
C ASN A 193 -7.89 14.13 4.87
N ASP A 194 -6.91 14.06 3.98
CA ASP A 194 -7.07 13.67 2.56
C ASP A 194 -6.13 12.53 2.15
N ALA A 195 -6.13 12.18 0.87
CA ALA A 195 -5.37 11.05 0.33
C ALA A 195 -3.84 11.23 0.43
N ILE A 196 -3.33 12.46 0.32
CA ILE A 196 -1.90 12.73 0.47
C ILE A 196 -1.45 12.44 1.90
N GLY A 197 -2.22 12.90 2.87
CA GLY A 197 -1.99 12.59 4.28
C GLY A 197 -2.14 11.11 4.61
N LEU A 198 -3.05 10.38 3.95
CA LEU A 198 -3.15 8.93 4.11
C LEU A 198 -1.85 8.23 3.66
N ILE A 199 -1.33 8.58 2.49
CA ILE A 199 -0.07 8.03 1.96
C ILE A 199 1.10 8.36 2.90
N ALA A 200 1.14 9.60 3.41
CA ALA A 200 2.15 10.05 4.35
C ALA A 200 2.08 9.28 5.68
N LEU A 201 0.89 9.14 6.24
CA LEU A 201 0.67 8.39 7.49
C LEU A 201 1.03 6.92 7.34
N GLN A 202 0.64 6.27 6.24
CA GLN A 202 1.04 4.89 5.93
C GLN A 202 2.56 4.77 5.81
N THR A 203 3.22 5.73 5.17
CA THR A 203 4.68 5.77 5.04
C THR A 203 5.34 5.86 6.41
N LEU A 204 4.90 6.78 7.27
CA LEU A 204 5.43 6.97 8.62
C LEU A 204 5.19 5.75 9.51
N LEU A 205 3.98 5.18 9.52
CA LEU A 205 3.64 3.98 10.29
C LEU A 205 4.39 2.72 9.82
N GLY A 206 4.83 2.70 8.57
CA GLY A 206 5.61 1.60 7.99
C GLY A 206 7.12 1.67 8.28
N MET A 207 7.63 2.71 8.92
CA MET A 207 9.05 2.82 9.25
C MET A 207 9.44 1.85 10.36
N GLU A 208 10.67 1.34 10.29
CA GLU A 208 11.17 0.28 11.18
C GLU A 208 11.23 0.72 12.66
N ASP A 209 11.49 2.00 12.92
CA ASP A 209 11.61 2.56 14.27
C ASP A 209 10.27 2.91 14.92
N VAL A 210 9.14 2.61 14.28
CA VAL A 210 7.80 2.94 14.79
C VAL A 210 7.28 1.85 15.72
N ASN A 211 7.03 2.25 16.98
CA ASN A 211 6.34 1.47 17.99
C ASN A 211 4.92 2.01 18.20
N VAL A 212 4.14 1.42 19.11
CA VAL A 212 2.76 1.85 19.41
C VAL A 212 2.70 3.29 19.86
N ALA A 213 3.60 3.75 20.73
CA ALA A 213 3.60 5.13 21.24
C ALA A 213 3.84 6.17 20.11
N LYS A 214 4.79 5.89 19.20
CA LYS A 214 5.02 6.73 18.02
C LYS A 214 3.83 6.72 17.06
N ALA A 215 3.20 5.55 16.86
CA ALA A 215 2.01 5.43 16.04
C ALA A 215 0.84 6.25 16.60
N GLU A 216 0.61 6.22 17.89
CA GLU A 216 -0.42 7.03 18.55
C GLU A 216 -0.14 8.54 18.43
N ALA A 217 1.13 8.97 18.55
CA ALA A 217 1.52 10.37 18.33
C ALA A 217 1.28 10.81 16.87
N LEU A 218 1.49 9.94 15.88
CA LEU A 218 1.16 10.21 14.47
C LEU A 218 -0.36 10.30 14.26
N LEU A 219 -1.12 9.41 14.90
CA LEU A 219 -2.59 9.44 14.81
C LEU A 219 -3.19 10.72 15.43
N GLN A 220 -2.57 11.33 16.42
CA GLN A 220 -3.00 12.62 16.95
C GLN A 220 -2.88 13.77 15.94
N GLN A 221 -1.97 13.66 14.98
CA GLN A 221 -1.80 14.63 13.89
C GLN A 221 -2.75 14.36 12.71
N ALA A 222 -3.30 13.15 12.62
CA ALA A 222 -4.22 12.74 11.57
C ALA A 222 -5.65 13.18 11.90
N GLY A 223 -6.41 13.57 10.87
CA GLY A 223 -7.84 13.84 10.97
C GLY A 223 -8.68 12.57 11.10
N ASP A 224 -9.95 12.73 11.44
CA ASP A 224 -10.88 11.61 11.69
C ASP A 224 -10.97 10.65 10.51
N ARG A 225 -10.99 11.19 9.29
CA ARG A 225 -11.09 10.38 8.08
C ARG A 225 -9.89 9.45 7.91
N LEU A 226 -8.67 9.93 8.19
CA LEU A 226 -7.46 9.09 8.11
C LEU A 226 -7.43 8.04 9.22
N ARG A 227 -7.82 8.43 10.45
CA ARG A 227 -7.88 7.50 11.57
C ARG A 227 -8.87 6.36 11.37
N ALA A 228 -9.96 6.62 10.65
CA ALA A 228 -11.00 5.64 10.33
C ALA A 228 -10.64 4.69 9.18
N GLU A 229 -9.58 4.99 8.41
CA GLU A 229 -9.18 4.14 7.29
C GLU A 229 -8.76 2.74 7.76
N GLU A 230 -9.30 1.72 7.08
CA GLU A 230 -9.05 0.31 7.43
C GLU A 230 -7.57 -0.05 7.38
N SER A 231 -6.84 0.50 6.41
CA SER A 231 -5.39 0.31 6.28
C SER A 231 -4.63 0.81 7.51
N ILE A 232 -5.00 1.98 8.03
CA ILE A 232 -4.39 2.58 9.22
C ILE A 232 -4.72 1.76 10.46
N THR A 233 -5.98 1.39 10.67
CA THR A 233 -6.40 0.58 11.82
C THR A 233 -5.71 -0.78 11.83
N LYS A 234 -5.54 -1.43 10.67
CA LYS A 234 -4.79 -2.69 10.53
C LYS A 234 -3.30 -2.53 10.84
N MET A 235 -2.67 -1.44 10.38
CA MET A 235 -1.25 -1.17 10.67
C MET A 235 -1.02 -0.99 12.17
N VAL A 236 -1.84 -0.19 12.84
CA VAL A 236 -1.75 0.03 14.28
C VAL A 236 -2.02 -1.25 15.08
N ALA A 237 -3.04 -2.02 14.69
CA ALA A 237 -3.31 -3.31 15.30
C ALA A 237 -2.14 -4.31 15.13
N ARG A 238 -1.43 -4.26 14.00
CA ARG A 238 -0.21 -5.05 13.80
C ARG A 238 0.90 -4.63 14.76
N LEU A 239 1.15 -3.32 14.90
CA LEU A 239 2.16 -2.80 15.83
C LEU A 239 1.88 -3.24 17.27
N ARG A 240 0.62 -3.15 17.73
CA ARG A 240 0.21 -3.61 19.05
C ARG A 240 0.44 -5.12 19.24
N ARG A 241 0.16 -5.94 18.23
CA ARG A 241 0.45 -7.38 18.30
C ARG A 241 1.95 -7.65 18.38
N VAL A 242 2.76 -6.96 17.59
CA VAL A 242 4.22 -7.11 17.64
C VAL A 242 4.75 -6.74 19.02
N GLU A 243 4.30 -5.62 19.61
CA GLU A 243 4.71 -5.18 20.93
C GLU A 243 4.28 -6.18 22.02
N ALA A 244 3.05 -6.71 21.92
CA ALA A 244 2.54 -7.70 22.85
C ALA A 244 3.27 -9.06 22.80
N THR A 245 4.05 -9.33 21.74
CA THR A 245 4.76 -10.60 21.56
C THR A 245 6.29 -10.45 21.54
N GLN A 246 6.81 -9.29 21.94
CA GLN A 246 8.26 -9.08 22.05
C GLN A 246 8.88 -9.89 23.18
N ALA A 247 10.19 -10.12 23.09
CA ALA A 247 10.94 -10.75 24.16
C ALA A 247 10.79 -9.95 25.48
N GLY A 248 10.41 -10.65 26.54
CA GLY A 248 10.14 -10.05 27.86
C GLY A 248 8.67 -9.66 28.09
N ALA A 249 7.82 -9.69 27.06
CA ALA A 249 6.38 -9.54 27.22
C ALA A 249 5.76 -10.78 27.88
N GLN A 250 4.62 -10.60 28.53
CA GLN A 250 3.82 -11.73 28.98
C GLN A 250 3.32 -12.51 27.78
N PHE A 251 3.43 -13.84 27.82
CA PHE A 251 2.94 -14.67 26.73
C PHE A 251 1.44 -14.45 26.47
N VAL A 252 1.06 -14.52 25.21
CA VAL A 252 -0.36 -14.49 24.81
C VAL A 252 -0.88 -15.91 24.80
N ASP A 253 -1.89 -16.18 25.64
CA ASP A 253 -2.51 -17.48 25.71
C ASP A 253 -3.32 -17.76 24.43
N PHE A 254 -3.34 -19.00 23.99
CA PHE A 254 -4.16 -19.44 22.86
C PHE A 254 -4.64 -20.87 23.09
N GLU A 255 -5.79 -21.18 22.49
CA GLU A 255 -6.38 -22.51 22.50
C GLU A 255 -5.99 -23.30 21.25
N GLY A 256 -5.77 -24.58 21.40
CA GLY A 256 -5.53 -25.54 20.35
C GLY A 256 -6.11 -26.89 20.71
N VAL A 257 -5.84 -27.89 19.89
CA VAL A 257 -6.17 -29.31 20.20
C VAL A 257 -4.89 -30.14 20.10
N ASP A 258 -4.77 -31.14 20.99
CA ASP A 258 -3.71 -32.12 20.91
C ASP A 258 -3.99 -33.20 19.83
N ASP A 259 -3.09 -34.15 19.67
CA ASP A 259 -3.20 -35.28 18.75
C ASP A 259 -4.41 -36.20 19.00
N ALA A 260 -4.98 -36.15 20.20
CA ALA A 260 -6.20 -36.84 20.59
C ALA A 260 -7.47 -35.97 20.42
N ASN A 261 -7.40 -34.79 19.78
CA ASN A 261 -8.46 -33.80 19.61
C ASN A 261 -8.99 -33.21 20.94
N LYS A 262 -8.21 -33.27 22.01
CA LYS A 262 -8.56 -32.66 23.28
C LYS A 262 -8.12 -31.18 23.28
N ALA A 263 -8.99 -30.30 23.78
CA ALA A 263 -8.67 -28.88 23.93
C ALA A 263 -7.51 -28.69 24.92
N VAL A 264 -6.51 -27.91 24.52
CA VAL A 264 -5.33 -27.51 25.30
C VAL A 264 -5.10 -26.03 25.17
N ARG A 265 -4.46 -25.43 26.16
CA ARG A 265 -4.07 -24.03 26.17
C ARG A 265 -2.57 -23.90 26.40
N LEU A 266 -1.95 -22.85 25.87
CA LEU A 266 -0.56 -22.57 26.16
C LEU A 266 -0.32 -22.36 27.65
N SER A 267 -1.28 -21.76 28.38
CA SER A 267 -1.26 -21.60 29.84
C SER A 267 -1.25 -22.94 30.63
N ASP A 268 -1.60 -24.05 30.01
CA ASP A 268 -1.49 -25.37 30.62
C ASP A 268 -0.05 -25.80 30.80
N TYR A 269 0.88 -25.21 30.05
CA TYR A 269 2.30 -25.56 30.02
C TYR A 269 3.19 -24.47 30.59
N VAL A 270 2.88 -23.17 30.36
CA VAL A 270 3.71 -22.03 30.78
C VAL A 270 3.59 -21.81 32.30
N GLY A 271 4.72 -21.44 32.94
CA GLY A 271 4.76 -21.13 34.36
C GLY A 271 4.79 -22.37 35.30
N LYS A 272 5.00 -23.57 34.76
CA LYS A 272 5.08 -24.83 35.53
C LYS A 272 6.52 -25.23 35.90
N GLY A 273 7.47 -24.29 35.88
CA GLY A 273 8.88 -24.54 36.21
C GLY A 273 9.71 -25.13 35.05
N HIS A 274 9.20 -25.11 33.84
CA HIS A 274 9.85 -25.58 32.63
C HIS A 274 9.93 -24.48 31.57
N TYR A 275 10.91 -24.57 30.67
CA TYR A 275 10.92 -23.77 29.44
C TYR A 275 9.94 -24.40 28.45
N VAL A 276 9.12 -23.56 27.82
CA VAL A 276 8.19 -23.96 26.76
C VAL A 276 8.66 -23.35 25.45
N LEU A 277 8.96 -24.18 24.47
CA LEU A 277 9.25 -23.76 23.09
C LEU A 277 7.97 -23.94 22.28
N VAL A 278 7.50 -22.85 21.66
CA VAL A 278 6.39 -22.89 20.71
C VAL A 278 6.96 -22.74 19.31
N ASP A 279 6.73 -23.73 18.47
CA ASP A 279 7.15 -23.73 17.07
C ASP A 279 5.91 -23.68 16.17
N PHE A 280 5.89 -22.70 15.24
CA PHE A 280 4.83 -22.55 14.25
C PHE A 280 5.35 -22.99 12.89
N TRP A 281 4.78 -24.05 12.37
CA TRP A 281 5.12 -24.59 11.07
C TRP A 281 3.89 -24.72 10.17
N ALA A 282 4.08 -24.63 8.82
CA ALA A 282 3.03 -24.74 7.81
C ALA A 282 3.49 -25.67 6.66
#